data_43d0ffddfb090b422bb7838a27511ec1
#
_entry.id   43d0ffddfb090b422bb7838a27511ec1
#
_cell.length_a   1.000
_cell.length_b   1.000
_cell.length_c   1.000
_cell.angle_alpha   90.00
_cell.angle_beta   90.00
_cell.angle_gamma   90.00
#
_symmetry.space_group_name_H-M   'P 1'
#
loop_
_entity.id
_entity.type
_entity.pdbx_description
1 polymer ?
#
loop_
_entity_poly.entity_id
_entity_poly.type
_entity_poly.pdbx_seq_one_letter_code
_entity_poly.pdbx_strand_id
1 'polypeptide(L)'
;MTTGEQNKSVQATEERHPDAHWYALQVYSGHENKVRNLLDKRIAENTNPNVIVHQVLVPTQEVMEIKQGKKTRVTKNLYPGYILVEAVMNDETQYFINSISGIIKFLGAGSTPQPLRDREVNKILGRIDEVKEPVEDVVIPFVVGDAVDVTEGPFSDFSGTVEEVYHDKGKVKVTVSLFGRPTSVELDYLQLKKT
;
A
#
# COMPACT_ATOMS: atom_id res chain seq x y z
N MET A 1 3.31 37.35 4.90
CA MET A 1 2.87 37.09 3.53
C MET A 1 3.20 35.64 3.21
N THR A 2 2.39 34.81 3.49
CA THR A 2 1.52 33.80 2.91
C THR A 2 1.91 33.43 1.48
N THR A 3 2.35 32.24 1.27
CA THR A 3 1.98 31.51 0.07
C THR A 3 2.00 30.00 0.38
N GLY A 4 0.80 29.49 0.61
CA GLY A 4 0.55 28.05 0.63
C GLY A 4 0.65 27.53 -0.79
N GLU A 5 1.57 26.63 -1.03
CA GLU A 5 1.53 25.83 -2.24
C GLU A 5 0.52 24.70 -2.05
N GLN A 6 -0.60 24.94 -2.67
CA GLN A 6 -1.68 24.00 -2.86
C GLN A 6 -1.16 22.80 -3.63
N ASN A 7 -1.21 21.66 -2.99
CA ASN A 7 -1.12 20.36 -3.61
C ASN A 7 -2.26 20.24 -4.63
N LYS A 8 -1.95 20.52 -5.88
CA LYS A 8 -2.85 20.39 -7.00
C LYS A 8 -2.95 18.90 -7.32
N SER A 9 -3.96 18.26 -6.72
CA SER A 9 -4.49 17.00 -7.23
C SER A 9 -4.84 17.20 -8.69
N VAL A 10 -4.05 16.60 -9.56
CA VAL A 10 -4.25 16.60 -11.00
C VAL A 10 -5.46 15.72 -11.28
N GLN A 11 -6.62 16.35 -11.36
CA GLN A 11 -7.75 15.81 -12.09
C GLN A 11 -7.44 15.99 -13.59
N ALA A 12 -6.76 15.03 -14.17
CA ALA A 12 -6.76 14.85 -15.60
C ALA A 12 -7.89 13.90 -15.96
N THR A 13 -9.06 14.47 -16.20
CA THR A 13 -10.11 13.85 -17.02
C THR A 13 -9.65 13.96 -18.49
N GLU A 14 -8.51 13.38 -18.84
CA GLU A 14 -8.23 13.03 -20.20
C GLU A 14 -8.98 11.75 -20.50
N GLU A 15 -9.74 11.73 -21.58
CA GLU A 15 -10.49 10.58 -22.05
C GLU A 15 -9.56 9.37 -22.10
N ARG A 16 -9.75 8.44 -21.16
CA ARG A 16 -8.97 7.22 -21.11
C ARG A 16 -9.19 6.46 -22.43
N HIS A 17 -8.11 6.09 -23.08
CA HIS A 17 -8.21 5.26 -24.26
C HIS A 17 -8.87 3.90 -23.87
N PRO A 18 -9.84 3.38 -24.63
CA PRO A 18 -10.57 2.18 -24.24
C PRO A 18 -9.68 0.94 -24.10
N ASP A 19 -8.55 0.92 -24.79
CA ASP A 19 -7.60 -0.19 -24.74
C ASP A 19 -6.45 0.03 -23.72
N ALA A 20 -6.56 1.07 -22.91
CA ALA A 20 -5.59 1.32 -21.86
C ALA A 20 -5.83 0.39 -20.65
N HIS A 21 -4.77 -0.30 -20.25
CA HIS A 21 -4.78 -1.19 -19.10
C HIS A 21 -3.62 -0.88 -18.16
N TRP A 22 -3.76 -1.32 -16.92
CA TRP A 22 -2.70 -1.22 -15.94
C TRP A 22 -1.72 -2.38 -16.05
N TYR A 23 -0.43 -2.06 -15.99
CA TYR A 23 0.67 -3.01 -16.01
C TYR A 23 1.60 -2.75 -14.82
N ALA A 24 2.16 -3.81 -14.27
CA ALA A 24 3.18 -3.70 -13.24
C ALA A 24 4.58 -3.80 -13.87
N LEU A 25 5.46 -2.89 -13.46
CA LEU A 25 6.86 -2.85 -13.85
C LEU A 25 7.72 -3.20 -12.65
N GLN A 26 8.65 -4.10 -12.83
CA GLN A 26 9.69 -4.37 -11.86
C GLN A 26 10.83 -3.38 -12.04
N VAL A 27 11.23 -2.72 -10.96
CA VAL A 27 12.32 -1.76 -10.90
C VAL A 27 13.27 -2.11 -9.76
N TYR A 28 14.43 -1.49 -9.72
CA TYR A 28 15.32 -1.67 -8.57
C TYR A 28 14.68 -1.08 -7.32
N SER A 29 14.67 -1.86 -6.24
CA SER A 29 14.13 -1.46 -4.95
C SER A 29 14.80 -0.19 -4.41
N GLY A 30 14.00 0.78 -3.98
CA GLY A 30 14.48 2.09 -3.54
C GLY A 30 14.65 3.12 -4.68
N HIS A 31 14.47 2.71 -5.94
CA HIS A 31 14.54 3.60 -7.10
C HIS A 31 13.18 3.93 -7.72
N GLU A 32 12.09 3.49 -7.10
CA GLU A 32 10.73 3.59 -7.64
C GLU A 32 10.38 5.03 -8.02
N ASN A 33 10.57 5.98 -7.10
CA ASN A 33 10.28 7.39 -7.37
C ASN A 33 11.20 8.00 -8.43
N LYS A 34 12.47 7.59 -8.46
CA LYS A 34 13.42 8.04 -9.48
C LYS A 34 13.00 7.56 -10.87
N VAL A 35 12.61 6.29 -10.98
CA VAL A 35 12.16 5.70 -12.26
C VAL A 35 10.84 6.33 -12.68
N ARG A 36 9.89 6.54 -11.75
CA ARG A 36 8.64 7.23 -12.02
C ARG A 36 8.91 8.63 -12.63
N ASN A 37 9.71 9.45 -11.95
CA ASN A 37 10.00 10.81 -12.42
C ASN A 37 10.69 10.81 -13.79
N LEU A 38 11.58 9.84 -14.04
CA LEU A 38 12.24 9.70 -15.34
C LEU A 38 11.24 9.28 -16.42
N LEU A 39 10.32 8.38 -16.10
CA LEU A 39 9.28 7.93 -17.03
C LEU A 39 8.29 9.06 -17.32
N ASP A 40 7.81 9.80 -16.31
CA ASP A 40 6.94 10.96 -16.47
C ASP A 40 7.59 12.03 -17.40
N LYS A 41 8.87 12.31 -17.18
CA LYS A 41 9.63 13.23 -18.04
C LYS A 41 9.70 12.75 -19.48
N ARG A 42 10.00 11.48 -19.69
CA ARG A 42 10.10 10.87 -21.02
C ARG A 42 8.75 10.84 -21.74
N ILE A 43 7.65 10.61 -21.00
CA ILE A 43 6.29 10.68 -21.55
C ILE A 43 5.99 12.11 -22.01
N ALA A 44 6.33 13.13 -21.22
CA ALA A 44 6.13 14.53 -21.57
C ALA A 44 6.96 14.97 -22.79
N GLU A 45 8.15 14.41 -22.98
CA GLU A 45 9.03 14.69 -24.13
C GLU A 45 8.70 13.81 -25.35
N ASN A 46 7.82 12.82 -25.21
CA ASN A 46 7.50 11.89 -26.27
C ASN A 46 6.68 12.55 -27.38
N THR A 47 7.12 12.41 -28.61
CA THR A 47 6.45 12.91 -29.81
C THR A 47 5.87 11.80 -30.69
N ASN A 48 6.07 10.54 -30.29
CA ASN A 48 5.54 9.39 -31.05
C ASN A 48 4.07 9.15 -30.67
N PRO A 49 3.12 9.33 -31.62
CA PRO A 49 1.70 9.20 -31.35
C PRO A 49 1.26 7.75 -31.03
N ASN A 50 2.10 6.77 -31.38
CA ASN A 50 1.80 5.35 -31.11
C ASN A 50 2.17 4.95 -29.66
N VAL A 51 2.96 5.78 -28.96
CA VAL A 51 3.29 5.54 -27.56
C VAL A 51 2.25 6.24 -26.68
N ILE A 52 1.32 5.49 -26.14
CA ILE A 52 0.22 6.00 -25.33
C ILE A 52 0.39 5.50 -23.88
N VAL A 53 0.86 6.38 -23.03
CA VAL A 53 0.99 6.16 -21.58
C VAL A 53 0.21 7.24 -20.85
N HIS A 54 -0.81 6.87 -20.09
CA HIS A 54 -1.69 7.80 -19.41
C HIS A 54 -1.16 8.20 -18.04
N GLN A 55 -0.73 7.22 -17.27
CA GLN A 55 -0.37 7.46 -15.87
C GLN A 55 0.72 6.51 -15.38
N VAL A 56 1.57 7.03 -14.50
CA VAL A 56 2.58 6.25 -13.79
C VAL A 56 2.39 6.44 -12.28
N LEU A 57 2.37 5.35 -11.54
CA LEU A 57 2.08 5.34 -10.13
C LEU A 57 3.06 4.49 -9.35
N VAL A 58 3.56 5.02 -8.24
CA VAL A 58 4.25 4.24 -7.21
C VAL A 58 3.23 3.93 -6.12
N PRO A 59 2.90 2.65 -5.89
CA PRO A 59 1.91 2.28 -4.89
C PRO A 59 2.47 2.52 -3.48
N THR A 60 2.12 3.64 -2.89
CA THR A 60 2.54 4.06 -1.55
C THR A 60 1.36 4.23 -0.63
N GLN A 61 1.58 4.05 0.66
CA GLN A 61 0.61 4.33 1.71
C GLN A 61 1.23 5.27 2.73
N GLU A 62 0.47 6.26 3.15
CA GLU A 62 0.85 7.06 4.30
C GLU A 62 0.55 6.30 5.60
N VAL A 63 1.56 6.16 6.42
CA VAL A 63 1.44 5.55 7.75
C VAL A 63 1.92 6.54 8.80
N MET A 64 1.29 6.52 9.97
CA MET A 64 1.74 7.31 11.10
C MET A 64 2.78 6.50 11.87
N GLU A 65 3.99 7.03 11.98
CA GLU A 65 5.06 6.48 12.83
C GLU A 65 5.33 7.41 14.01
N ILE A 66 5.58 6.83 15.15
CA ILE A 66 6.05 7.57 16.32
C ILE A 66 7.59 7.55 16.31
N LYS A 67 8.19 8.69 15.99
CA LYS A 67 9.64 8.89 16.10
C LYS A 67 9.91 9.89 17.23
N GLN A 68 10.70 9.46 18.21
CA GLN A 68 11.09 10.30 19.37
C GLN A 68 9.87 10.94 20.09
N GLY A 69 8.78 10.18 20.25
CA GLY A 69 7.57 10.66 20.92
C GLY A 69 6.69 11.61 20.10
N LYS A 70 7.04 11.87 18.82
CA LYS A 70 6.23 12.71 17.92
C LYS A 70 5.61 11.82 16.83
N LYS A 71 4.30 12.01 16.58
CA LYS A 71 3.61 11.39 15.45
C LYS A 71 4.11 12.03 14.17
N THR A 72 4.72 11.24 13.29
CA THR A 72 5.23 11.69 11.99
C THR A 72 4.55 10.87 10.89
N ARG A 73 4.05 11.54 9.87
CA ARG A 73 3.56 10.85 8.65
C ARG A 73 4.76 10.37 7.85
N VAL A 74 4.75 9.10 7.51
CA VAL A 74 5.79 8.47 6.69
C VAL A 74 5.13 7.76 5.53
N THR A 75 5.60 8.03 4.33
CA THR A 75 5.14 7.34 3.13
C THR A 75 5.92 6.04 2.97
N LYS A 76 5.22 4.92 2.98
CA LYS A 76 5.81 3.59 2.74
C LYS A 76 5.33 3.02 1.42
N ASN A 77 6.25 2.42 0.68
CA ASN A 77 5.88 1.68 -0.52
C ASN A 77 5.12 0.41 -0.14
N LEU A 78 3.95 0.22 -0.72
CA LEU A 78 3.15 -1.00 -0.54
C LEU A 78 3.81 -2.21 -1.20
N TYR A 79 4.43 -1.98 -2.35
CA TYR A 79 5.11 -2.99 -3.14
C TYR A 79 6.51 -2.50 -3.54
N PRO A 80 7.52 -2.66 -2.66
CA PRO A 80 8.90 -2.25 -2.97
C PRO A 80 9.42 -2.96 -4.22
N GLY A 81 10.06 -2.21 -5.12
CA GLY A 81 10.57 -2.71 -6.38
C GLY A 81 9.53 -2.81 -7.50
N TYR A 82 8.34 -2.24 -7.32
CA TYR A 82 7.29 -2.22 -8.34
C TYR A 82 6.72 -0.81 -8.53
N ILE A 83 6.42 -0.49 -9.78
CA ILE A 83 5.62 0.68 -10.17
C ILE A 83 4.50 0.23 -11.10
N LEU A 84 3.43 1.00 -11.15
CA LEU A 84 2.29 0.75 -12.02
C LEU A 84 2.27 1.75 -13.15
N VAL A 85 1.89 1.31 -14.33
CA VAL A 85 1.72 2.15 -15.51
C VAL A 85 0.39 1.83 -16.19
N GLU A 86 -0.37 2.86 -16.52
CA GLU A 86 -1.57 2.75 -17.33
C GLU A 86 -1.22 3.14 -18.76
N ALA A 87 -1.34 2.20 -19.69
CA ALA A 87 -0.91 2.41 -21.08
C ALA A 87 -1.69 1.54 -22.06
N VAL A 88 -1.71 1.96 -23.32
CA VAL A 88 -2.09 1.10 -24.43
C VAL A 88 -0.86 0.32 -24.85
N MET A 89 -0.89 -1.00 -24.65
CA MET A 89 0.26 -1.85 -24.89
C MET A 89 0.37 -2.24 -26.35
N ASN A 90 1.44 -1.76 -26.97
CA ASN A 90 1.90 -2.15 -28.30
C ASN A 90 3.43 -2.26 -28.30
N ASP A 91 4.01 -2.72 -29.37
CA ASP A 91 5.47 -2.93 -29.45
C ASP A 91 6.26 -1.63 -29.21
N GLU A 92 5.75 -0.49 -29.70
CA GLU A 92 6.40 0.82 -29.52
C GLU A 92 6.32 1.31 -28.06
N THR A 93 5.16 1.18 -27.42
CA THR A 93 4.97 1.50 -25.99
C THR A 93 5.83 0.59 -25.11
N GLN A 94 5.87 -0.70 -25.41
CA GLN A 94 6.69 -1.66 -24.68
C GLN A 94 8.18 -1.35 -24.82
N TYR A 95 8.64 -1.05 -26.05
CA TYR A 95 10.02 -0.65 -26.30
C TYR A 95 10.37 0.66 -25.58
N PHE A 96 9.49 1.65 -25.68
CA PHE A 96 9.66 2.94 -25.02
C PHE A 96 9.85 2.78 -23.50
N ILE A 97 8.96 2.04 -22.84
CA ILE A 97 9.04 1.83 -21.41
C ILE A 97 10.30 1.03 -21.03
N ASN A 98 10.63 -0.04 -21.75
CA ASN A 98 11.83 -0.84 -21.49
C ASN A 98 13.14 -0.08 -21.74
N SER A 99 13.13 1.01 -22.51
CA SER A 99 14.29 1.85 -22.73
C SER A 99 14.64 2.74 -21.52
N ILE A 100 13.75 2.83 -20.54
CA ILE A 100 13.92 3.66 -19.35
C ILE A 100 14.89 2.99 -18.37
N SER A 101 15.92 3.73 -18.01
CA SER A 101 16.92 3.25 -17.04
C SER A 101 16.30 3.00 -15.66
N GLY A 102 16.53 1.83 -15.11
CA GLY A 102 16.02 1.41 -13.80
C GLY A 102 14.80 0.48 -13.89
N ILE A 103 14.18 0.33 -15.05
CA ILE A 103 13.17 -0.68 -15.31
C ILE A 103 13.87 -1.99 -15.65
N ILE A 104 13.47 -3.07 -14.97
CA ILE A 104 14.02 -4.41 -15.17
C ILE A 104 13.19 -5.16 -16.21
N LYS A 105 11.88 -5.21 -16.00
CA LYS A 105 10.93 -5.88 -16.89
C LYS A 105 9.49 -5.56 -16.54
N PHE A 106 8.58 -5.84 -17.47
CA PHE A 106 7.16 -5.97 -17.18
C PHE A 106 6.86 -7.24 -16.38
N LEU A 107 5.87 -7.16 -15.50
CA LEU A 107 5.30 -8.33 -14.87
C LEU A 107 4.43 -9.08 -15.91
N GLY A 108 4.64 -10.37 -16.06
CA GLY A 108 3.89 -11.19 -17.01
C GLY A 108 4.57 -12.51 -17.32
N ALA A 109 3.96 -13.31 -18.16
CA ALA A 109 4.50 -14.57 -18.65
C ALA A 109 5.43 -14.32 -19.85
N GLY A 110 6.74 -14.52 -19.64
CA GLY A 110 7.74 -14.34 -20.70
C GLY A 110 7.99 -12.88 -21.07
N SER A 111 8.04 -12.60 -22.38
CA SER A 111 8.26 -11.25 -22.91
C SER A 111 6.98 -10.45 -23.15
N THR A 112 5.81 -11.04 -22.92
CA THR A 112 4.51 -10.39 -23.15
C THR A 112 4.02 -9.77 -21.84
N PRO A 113 3.85 -8.44 -21.76
CA PRO A 113 3.25 -7.78 -20.61
C PRO A 113 1.83 -8.29 -20.38
N GLN A 114 1.50 -8.62 -19.14
CA GLN A 114 0.13 -9.00 -18.78
C GLN A 114 -0.54 -7.84 -18.06
N PRO A 115 -1.74 -7.43 -18.49
CA PRO A 115 -2.51 -6.42 -17.79
C PRO A 115 -2.94 -6.94 -16.42
N LEU A 116 -2.89 -6.05 -15.43
CA LEU A 116 -3.45 -6.29 -14.12
C LEU A 116 -4.98 -6.42 -14.23
N ARG A 117 -5.54 -7.29 -13.42
CA ARG A 117 -7.00 -7.41 -13.34
C ARG A 117 -7.59 -6.21 -12.61
N ASP A 118 -8.77 -5.77 -13.00
CA ASP A 118 -9.45 -4.62 -12.36
C ASP A 118 -9.54 -4.76 -10.85
N ARG A 119 -9.73 -5.96 -10.33
CA ARG A 119 -9.73 -6.24 -8.89
C ARG A 119 -8.40 -5.95 -8.22
N GLU A 120 -7.29 -6.25 -8.90
CA GLU A 120 -5.93 -6.01 -8.40
C GLU A 120 -5.63 -4.52 -8.41
N VAL A 121 -6.00 -3.86 -9.50
CA VAL A 121 -5.87 -2.40 -9.66
C VAL A 121 -6.68 -1.68 -8.59
N ASN A 122 -7.97 -1.99 -8.46
CA ASN A 122 -8.85 -1.37 -7.46
C ASN A 122 -8.37 -1.60 -6.03
N LYS A 123 -7.83 -2.78 -5.73
CA LYS A 123 -7.25 -3.08 -4.42
C LYS A 123 -6.00 -2.26 -4.14
N ILE A 124 -5.18 -2.00 -5.15
CA ILE A 124 -3.96 -1.19 -5.02
C ILE A 124 -4.34 0.29 -4.94
N LEU A 125 -5.19 0.78 -5.84
CA LEU A 125 -5.66 2.17 -5.86
C LEU A 125 -6.51 2.48 -4.62
N GLY A 126 -7.42 1.61 -4.23
CA GLY A 126 -8.21 1.76 -3.02
C GLY A 126 -7.37 1.85 -1.75
N ARG A 127 -6.22 1.18 -1.68
CA ARG A 127 -5.27 1.33 -0.56
C ARG A 127 -4.48 2.63 -0.60
N ILE A 128 -4.34 3.23 -1.79
CA ILE A 128 -3.69 4.53 -1.97
C ILE A 128 -4.68 5.64 -1.59
N ASP A 129 -5.95 5.49 -1.99
CA ASP A 129 -7.03 6.42 -1.69
C ASP A 129 -7.58 6.24 -0.26
N GLU A 130 -7.39 5.07 0.34
CA GLU A 130 -7.48 4.93 1.79
C GLU A 130 -6.31 5.71 2.42
N VAL A 131 -6.42 7.03 2.38
CA VAL A 131 -5.98 7.82 3.51
C VAL A 131 -6.76 7.19 4.66
N LYS A 132 -6.11 6.28 5.41
CA LYS A 132 -6.63 5.93 6.71
C LYS A 132 -6.73 7.28 7.39
N GLU A 133 -7.96 7.79 7.47
CA GLU A 133 -8.28 8.80 8.46
C GLU A 133 -7.45 8.44 9.69
N PRO A 134 -6.77 9.39 10.32
CA PRO A 134 -6.02 9.08 11.52
C PRO A 134 -6.95 8.20 12.30
N VAL A 135 -6.54 6.97 12.57
CA VAL A 135 -7.33 6.06 13.38
C VAL A 135 -7.61 6.91 14.59
N GLU A 136 -8.83 7.49 14.64
CA GLU A 136 -9.32 8.19 15.84
C GLU A 136 -8.96 7.19 16.89
N ASP A 137 -8.16 7.57 17.85
CA ASP A 137 -7.57 6.70 18.87
C ASP A 137 -8.52 5.52 19.04
N VAL A 138 -8.18 4.37 18.43
CA VAL A 138 -9.05 3.20 18.54
C VAL A 138 -9.12 3.00 20.02
N VAL A 139 -10.24 3.38 20.60
CA VAL A 139 -10.48 3.20 22.02
C VAL A 139 -10.53 1.69 22.19
N ILE A 140 -9.36 1.11 22.37
CA ILE A 140 -9.24 -0.29 22.70
C ILE A 140 -9.77 -0.37 24.15
N PRO A 141 -10.92 -1.00 24.36
CA PRO A 141 -11.57 -1.00 25.67
C PRO A 141 -10.84 -1.89 26.69
N PHE A 142 -9.63 -2.32 26.36
CA PHE A 142 -8.81 -3.19 27.17
C PHE A 142 -7.64 -2.45 27.78
N VAL A 143 -7.34 -2.75 29.03
CA VAL A 143 -6.15 -2.27 29.76
C VAL A 143 -5.28 -3.44 30.16
N VAL A 144 -4.00 -3.17 30.38
CA VAL A 144 -3.06 -4.20 30.88
C VAL A 144 -3.58 -4.77 32.19
N GLY A 145 -3.67 -6.10 32.26
CA GLY A 145 -4.21 -6.82 33.41
C GLY A 145 -5.68 -7.24 33.27
N ASP A 146 -6.40 -6.79 32.24
CA ASP A 146 -7.77 -7.24 32.00
C ASP A 146 -7.81 -8.72 31.63
N ALA A 147 -8.80 -9.43 32.19
CA ALA A 147 -9.13 -10.77 31.76
C ALA A 147 -10.00 -10.70 30.50
N VAL A 148 -9.62 -11.45 29.48
CA VAL A 148 -10.28 -11.47 28.18
C VAL A 148 -10.47 -12.88 27.65
N ASP A 149 -11.55 -13.08 26.92
CA ASP A 149 -11.81 -14.31 26.18
C ASP A 149 -11.58 -14.06 24.68
N VAL A 150 -10.93 -15.00 24.03
CA VAL A 150 -10.74 -14.95 22.57
C VAL A 150 -11.97 -15.52 21.89
N THR A 151 -12.65 -14.68 21.10
CA THR A 151 -13.91 -15.04 20.44
C THR A 151 -13.73 -15.56 19.03
N GLU A 152 -12.63 -15.21 18.36
CA GLU A 152 -12.37 -15.59 16.97
C GLU A 152 -10.90 -15.96 16.75
N GLY A 153 -10.68 -16.77 15.70
CA GLY A 153 -9.35 -17.18 15.26
C GLY A 153 -8.88 -18.52 15.83
N PRO A 154 -7.58 -18.85 15.63
CA PRO A 154 -7.05 -20.16 16.05
C PRO A 154 -6.98 -20.35 17.58
N PHE A 155 -7.21 -19.28 18.34
CA PHE A 155 -7.20 -19.28 19.81
C PHE A 155 -8.59 -19.02 20.40
N SER A 156 -9.67 -19.18 19.60
CA SER A 156 -11.04 -19.07 20.11
C SER A 156 -11.28 -20.03 21.28
N ASP A 157 -12.13 -19.59 22.21
CA ASP A 157 -12.46 -20.31 23.44
C ASP A 157 -11.33 -20.39 24.50
N PHE A 158 -10.21 -19.73 24.27
CA PHE A 158 -9.19 -19.57 25.31
C PHE A 158 -9.37 -18.25 26.04
N SER A 159 -9.20 -18.28 27.34
CA SER A 159 -9.15 -17.08 28.19
C SER A 159 -7.70 -16.69 28.44
N GLY A 160 -7.47 -15.40 28.55
CA GLY A 160 -6.15 -14.85 28.79
C GLY A 160 -6.16 -13.56 29.56
N THR A 161 -4.99 -13.01 29.80
CA THR A 161 -4.80 -11.71 30.45
C THR A 161 -4.06 -10.78 29.51
N VAL A 162 -4.52 -9.54 29.39
CA VAL A 162 -3.88 -8.50 28.58
C VAL A 162 -2.51 -8.17 29.18
N GLU A 163 -1.46 -8.36 28.39
CA GLU A 163 -0.08 -8.05 28.75
C GLU A 163 0.34 -6.66 28.24
N GLU A 164 -0.06 -6.33 27.02
CA GLU A 164 0.28 -5.07 26.38
C GLU A 164 -0.79 -4.67 25.36
N VAL A 165 -1.01 -3.37 25.18
CA VAL A 165 -2.00 -2.83 24.22
C VAL A 165 -1.29 -1.95 23.19
N TYR A 166 -1.42 -2.29 21.92
CA TYR A 166 -0.86 -1.55 20.80
C TYR A 166 -1.94 -0.71 20.10
N HIS A 167 -2.17 0.49 20.61
CA HIS A 167 -3.22 1.40 20.12
C HIS A 167 -3.01 1.81 18.65
N ASP A 168 -1.75 1.92 18.24
CA ASP A 168 -1.35 2.29 16.88
C ASP A 168 -1.64 1.20 15.83
N LYS A 169 -1.77 -0.05 16.28
CA LYS A 169 -1.99 -1.22 15.42
C LYS A 169 -3.37 -1.86 15.58
N GLY A 170 -4.16 -1.41 16.54
CA GLY A 170 -5.42 -2.06 16.88
C GLY A 170 -5.23 -3.49 17.39
N LYS A 171 -4.09 -3.78 18.04
CA LYS A 171 -3.75 -5.12 18.54
C LYS A 171 -3.53 -5.13 20.04
N VAL A 172 -3.76 -6.29 20.61
CA VAL A 172 -3.56 -6.54 22.03
C VAL A 172 -2.72 -7.81 22.20
N LYS A 173 -1.66 -7.71 22.98
CA LYS A 173 -0.87 -8.86 23.37
C LYS A 173 -1.51 -9.49 24.60
N VAL A 174 -1.90 -10.72 24.48
CA VAL A 174 -2.62 -11.46 25.52
C VAL A 174 -1.83 -12.70 25.89
N THR A 175 -1.68 -12.97 27.18
CA THR A 175 -1.13 -14.22 27.67
C THR A 175 -2.28 -15.21 27.86
N VAL A 176 -2.38 -16.18 26.97
CA VAL A 176 -3.37 -17.25 27.02
C VAL A 176 -2.76 -18.53 27.57
N SER A 177 -3.54 -19.33 28.30
CA SER A 177 -3.11 -20.63 28.80
C SER A 177 -3.37 -21.72 27.77
N LEU A 178 -2.33 -22.10 27.01
CA LEU A 178 -2.41 -23.19 26.05
C LEU A 178 -1.83 -24.46 26.66
N PHE A 179 -2.65 -25.48 26.79
CA PHE A 179 -2.25 -26.80 27.35
C PHE A 179 -1.52 -26.72 28.71
N GLY A 180 -1.97 -25.80 29.57
CA GLY A 180 -1.38 -25.57 30.88
C GLY A 180 -0.08 -24.75 30.88
N ARG A 181 0.27 -24.13 29.74
CA ARG A 181 1.45 -23.24 29.60
C ARG A 181 1.00 -21.84 29.22
N PRO A 182 1.48 -20.80 29.92
CA PRO A 182 1.22 -19.43 29.53
C PRO A 182 1.98 -19.12 28.21
N THR A 183 1.25 -18.63 27.21
CA THR A 183 1.79 -18.29 25.91
C THR A 183 1.28 -16.90 25.52
N SER A 184 2.20 -15.98 25.20
CA SER A 184 1.84 -14.63 24.74
C SER A 184 1.54 -14.67 23.24
N VAL A 185 0.37 -14.17 22.87
CA VAL A 185 -0.10 -14.06 21.47
C VAL A 185 -0.58 -12.65 21.19
N GLU A 186 -0.32 -12.17 19.97
CA GLU A 186 -0.86 -10.88 19.50
C GLU A 186 -2.15 -11.14 18.74
N LEU A 187 -3.24 -10.53 19.20
CA LEU A 187 -4.58 -10.65 18.63
C LEU A 187 -5.13 -9.26 18.27
N ASP A 188 -6.05 -9.21 17.33
CA ASP A 188 -6.82 -8.02 17.05
C ASP A 188 -7.79 -7.76 18.20
N TYR A 189 -7.97 -6.50 18.61
CA TYR A 189 -8.88 -6.17 19.72
C TYR A 189 -10.33 -6.60 19.45
N LEU A 190 -10.73 -6.71 18.16
CA LEU A 190 -12.05 -7.17 17.75
C LEU A 190 -12.26 -8.67 18.03
N GLN A 191 -11.18 -9.44 18.18
CA GLN A 191 -11.21 -10.87 18.49
C GLN A 191 -11.27 -11.15 20.00
N LEU A 192 -11.31 -10.11 20.81
CA LEU A 192 -11.30 -10.20 22.26
C LEU A 192 -12.60 -9.67 22.85
N LYS A 193 -13.05 -10.32 23.91
CA LYS A 193 -14.16 -9.90 24.71
C LYS A 193 -13.73 -9.86 26.18
N LYS A 194 -14.11 -8.79 26.88
CA LYS A 194 -13.87 -8.70 28.33
C LYS A 194 -14.73 -9.72 29.05
N THR A 195 -14.11 -10.48 29.93
CA THR A 195 -14.80 -11.50 30.79
C THR A 195 -15.69 -10.84 31.79
#